data_f57bcc3e96b10a8187b22273cdcd95ce
#
_entry.id   f57bcc3e96b10a8187b22273cdcd95ce
#
_cell.length_a   1.000
_cell.length_b   1.000
_cell.length_c   1.000
_cell.angle_alpha   90.00
_cell.angle_beta   90.00
_cell.angle_gamma   90.00
#
_symmetry.space_group_name_H-M   'P 1'
#
loop_
_entity.id
_entity.type
_entity.pdbx_description
1 polymer ?
#
loop_
_entity_poly.entity_id
_entity_poly.type
_entity_poly.pdbx_seq_one_letter_code
_entity_poly.pdbx_strand_id
1 'polypeptide(L)'
;MGYRHGPKSFVDDKTLVFVYMSNDEYTRQYDLDILNEINGDQIAAKTIAIQQDGSTKFDGKAFTFSGFDALPEGYLALPFVMVAQVISLLNSVRVGNTPDTPSPSGTVNRVVKGVTIHPFEA
;
A
#
# COMPACT_ATOMS: atom_id res chain seq x y z
N MET A 1 -4.45 13.85 -1.19
CA MET A 1 -4.01 15.06 -1.94
C MET A 1 -2.54 15.03 -2.32
N GLY A 2 -1.60 14.69 -1.42
CA GLY A 2 -0.15 14.71 -1.70
C GLY A 2 0.31 13.90 -2.89
N TYR A 3 -0.35 12.80 -3.22
CA TYR A 3 0.00 11.97 -4.38
C TYR A 3 0.01 12.74 -5.70
N ARG A 4 -0.94 13.66 -5.92
CA ARG A 4 -1.03 14.49 -7.13
C ARG A 4 0.14 15.46 -7.31
N HIS A 5 0.82 15.81 -6.22
CA HIS A 5 1.88 16.83 -6.21
C HIS A 5 3.30 16.30 -6.46
N GLY A 6 3.45 15.00 -6.61
CA GLY A 6 4.77 14.40 -6.85
C GLY A 6 4.70 12.97 -7.35
N PRO A 7 4.28 12.01 -6.51
CA PRO A 7 4.32 10.59 -6.86
C PRO A 7 3.61 10.23 -8.17
N LYS A 8 2.53 10.94 -8.52
CA LYS A 8 1.79 10.70 -9.77
C LYS A 8 2.68 10.84 -11.01
N SER A 9 3.69 11.71 -10.98
CA SER A 9 4.59 11.94 -12.13
C SER A 9 5.52 10.74 -12.42
N PHE A 10 5.64 9.80 -11.50
CA PHE A 10 6.43 8.57 -11.67
C PHE A 10 5.64 7.40 -12.24
N VAL A 11 4.32 7.57 -12.43
CA VAL A 11 3.48 6.52 -13.00
C VAL A 11 3.78 6.36 -14.48
N ASP A 12 4.01 5.13 -14.89
CA ASP A 12 4.27 4.73 -16.28
C ASP A 12 3.47 3.47 -16.66
N ASP A 13 3.66 2.98 -17.87
CA ASP A 13 3.00 1.79 -18.42
C ASP A 13 3.41 0.46 -17.74
N LYS A 14 4.37 0.49 -16.82
CA LYS A 14 4.82 -0.65 -16.00
C LYS A 14 4.39 -0.54 -14.54
N THR A 15 3.79 0.58 -14.18
CA THR A 15 3.39 0.86 -12.80
C THR A 15 2.06 0.19 -12.46
N LEU A 16 2.04 -0.53 -11.33
CA LEU A 16 0.84 -1.05 -10.70
C LEU A 16 0.46 -0.14 -9.52
N VAL A 17 -0.73 0.44 -9.57
CA VAL A 17 -1.21 1.36 -8.54
C VAL A 17 -2.26 0.66 -7.66
N PHE A 18 -2.04 0.68 -6.35
CA PHE A 18 -3.02 0.25 -5.36
C PHE A 18 -3.54 1.47 -4.59
N VAL A 19 -4.86 1.59 -4.47
CA VAL A 19 -5.50 2.61 -3.64
C VAL A 19 -6.30 1.92 -2.56
N TYR A 20 -5.93 2.18 -1.31
CA TYR A 20 -6.63 1.67 -0.13
C TYR A 20 -7.78 2.60 0.20
N MET A 21 -8.99 2.08 0.14
CA MET A 21 -10.22 2.87 0.26
C MET A 21 -10.64 3.02 1.71
N SER A 22 -10.89 4.26 2.13
CA SER A 22 -11.52 4.54 3.42
C SER A 22 -12.91 3.88 3.53
N ASN A 23 -13.34 3.51 4.74
CA ASN A 23 -14.72 3.10 5.01
C ASN A 23 -15.59 4.28 5.48
N ASP A 24 -15.01 5.45 5.73
CA ASP A 24 -15.75 6.68 5.93
C ASP A 24 -16.23 7.23 4.58
N GLU A 25 -17.54 7.43 4.43
CA GLU A 25 -18.14 7.82 3.15
C GLU A 25 -17.65 9.17 2.63
N TYR A 26 -17.33 10.12 3.52
CA TYR A 26 -16.82 11.42 3.11
C TYR A 26 -15.40 11.32 2.57
N THR A 27 -14.51 10.67 3.29
CA THR A 27 -13.11 10.45 2.89
C THR A 27 -13.04 9.59 1.62
N ARG A 28 -13.89 8.58 1.53
CA ARG A 28 -13.96 7.65 0.40
C ARG A 28 -14.23 8.33 -0.94
N GLN A 29 -14.97 9.43 -0.97
CA GLN A 29 -15.21 10.20 -2.20
C GLN A 29 -13.88 10.69 -2.80
N TYR A 30 -12.95 11.14 -1.97
CA TYR A 30 -11.62 11.57 -2.41
C TYR A 30 -10.77 10.41 -2.92
N ASP A 31 -10.94 9.21 -2.34
CA ASP A 31 -10.28 8.00 -2.82
C ASP A 31 -10.83 7.58 -4.20
N LEU A 32 -12.16 7.67 -4.38
CA LEU A 32 -12.80 7.42 -5.67
C LEU A 32 -12.35 8.44 -6.73
N ASP A 33 -12.24 9.70 -6.37
CA ASP A 33 -11.78 10.73 -7.29
C ASP A 33 -10.37 10.44 -7.81
N ILE A 34 -9.44 10.05 -6.94
CA ILE A 34 -8.08 9.72 -7.37
C ILE A 34 -8.02 8.42 -8.16
N LEU A 35 -8.83 7.42 -7.81
CA LEU A 35 -8.95 6.17 -8.56
C LEU A 35 -9.46 6.41 -9.98
N ASN A 36 -10.54 7.18 -10.11
CA ASN A 36 -11.13 7.51 -11.40
C ASN A 36 -10.16 8.34 -12.25
N GLU A 37 -9.45 9.28 -11.64
CA GLU A 37 -8.42 10.07 -12.31
C GLU A 37 -7.31 9.18 -12.88
N ILE A 38 -6.69 8.33 -12.04
CA ILE A 38 -5.60 7.45 -12.49
C ILE A 38 -6.08 6.46 -13.54
N ASN A 39 -7.27 5.91 -13.36
CA ASN A 39 -7.86 4.97 -14.31
C ASN A 39 -8.20 5.66 -15.63
N GLY A 40 -8.68 6.91 -15.59
CA GLY A 40 -8.98 7.71 -16.76
C GLY A 40 -7.75 8.16 -17.55
N ASP A 41 -6.63 8.41 -16.87
CA ASP A 41 -5.36 8.78 -17.51
C ASP A 41 -4.79 7.64 -18.38
N GLN A 42 -5.13 6.39 -18.11
CA GLN A 42 -4.68 5.18 -18.83
C GLN A 42 -3.15 5.05 -18.95
N ILE A 43 -2.40 5.65 -18.04
CA ILE A 43 -0.93 5.59 -18.02
C ILE A 43 -0.45 4.35 -17.25
N ALA A 44 -1.03 4.10 -16.07
CA ALA A 44 -0.67 2.95 -15.25
C ALA A 44 -1.01 1.62 -15.94
N ALA A 45 -0.13 0.63 -15.83
CA ALA A 45 -0.40 -0.72 -16.31
C ALA A 45 -1.68 -1.30 -15.71
N LYS A 46 -1.92 -1.04 -14.43
CA LYS A 46 -3.17 -1.37 -13.73
C LYS A 46 -3.38 -0.48 -12.53
N THR A 47 -4.66 -0.16 -12.27
CA THR A 47 -5.13 0.49 -11.05
C THR A 47 -6.08 -0.46 -10.33
N ILE A 48 -5.86 -0.69 -9.06
CA ILE A 48 -6.62 -1.65 -8.24
C ILE A 48 -7.04 -0.96 -6.94
N ALA A 49 -8.33 -1.00 -6.65
CA ALA A 49 -8.84 -0.60 -5.35
C ALA A 49 -8.72 -1.73 -4.34
N ILE A 50 -8.31 -1.41 -3.12
CA ILE A 50 -8.39 -2.30 -1.95
C ILE A 50 -9.50 -1.75 -1.06
N GLN A 51 -10.60 -2.47 -0.95
CA GLN A 51 -11.83 -1.94 -0.34
C GLN A 51 -12.56 -2.99 0.50
N GLN A 52 -13.57 -2.54 1.24
CA GLN A 52 -14.47 -3.39 2.02
C GLN A 52 -15.80 -3.60 1.29
N ASP A 53 -16.54 -4.64 1.70
CA ASP A 53 -17.95 -4.79 1.33
C ASP A 53 -18.81 -3.69 1.98
N GLY A 54 -19.98 -3.44 1.41
CA GLY A 54 -21.00 -2.57 1.99
C GLY A 54 -20.88 -1.08 1.68
N SER A 55 -19.73 -0.60 1.21
CA SER A 55 -19.52 0.81 0.86
C SER A 55 -19.61 1.06 -0.66
N THR A 56 -19.70 2.33 -1.06
CA THR A 56 -19.64 2.71 -2.48
C THR A 56 -18.36 2.15 -3.11
N LYS A 57 -18.53 1.33 -4.14
CA LYS A 57 -17.44 0.57 -4.77
C LYS A 57 -16.88 1.31 -5.96
N PHE A 58 -15.61 1.10 -6.21
CA PHE A 58 -14.99 1.48 -7.47
C PHE A 58 -15.48 0.56 -8.59
N ASP A 59 -15.90 1.14 -9.70
CA ASP A 59 -16.34 0.40 -10.90
C ASP A 59 -15.15 -0.01 -11.78
N GLY A 60 -14.19 -0.68 -11.18
CA GLY A 60 -12.99 -1.14 -11.84
C GLY A 60 -12.44 -2.37 -11.14
N LYS A 61 -11.15 -2.62 -11.32
CA LYS A 61 -10.51 -3.73 -10.64
C LYS A 61 -10.38 -3.44 -9.15
N ALA A 62 -10.90 -4.34 -8.34
CA ALA A 62 -10.84 -4.23 -6.89
C ALA A 62 -10.53 -5.58 -6.24
N PHE A 63 -9.87 -5.50 -5.10
CA PHE A 63 -9.82 -6.57 -4.11
C PHE A 63 -10.69 -6.14 -2.93
N THR A 64 -11.70 -6.93 -2.64
CA THR A 64 -12.71 -6.61 -1.64
C THR A 64 -12.60 -7.53 -0.43
N PHE A 65 -12.47 -6.95 0.75
CA PHE A 65 -12.56 -7.68 2.01
C PHE A 65 -14.02 -7.80 2.44
N SER A 66 -14.43 -9.00 2.86
CA SER A 66 -15.75 -9.25 3.44
C SER A 66 -15.70 -9.21 4.97
N GLY A 67 -16.75 -8.69 5.60
CA GLY A 67 -16.92 -8.68 7.04
C GLY A 67 -16.15 -7.59 7.79
N PHE A 68 -15.59 -6.61 7.11
CA PHE A 68 -14.86 -5.49 7.70
C PHE A 68 -15.61 -4.15 7.68
N ASP A 69 -16.82 -4.15 7.15
CA ASP A 69 -17.69 -2.98 7.02
C ASP A 69 -18.04 -2.33 8.37
N ALA A 70 -18.09 -3.09 9.44
CA ALA A 70 -18.34 -2.62 10.80
C ALA A 70 -17.09 -2.19 11.58
N LEU A 71 -15.88 -2.35 11.00
CA LEU A 71 -14.66 -1.96 11.70
C LEU A 71 -14.47 -0.45 11.69
N PRO A 72 -14.11 0.17 12.82
CA PRO A 72 -13.62 1.53 12.81
C PRO A 72 -12.41 1.70 11.88
N GLU A 73 -12.35 2.81 11.15
CA GLU A 73 -11.37 3.03 10.08
C GLU A 73 -9.92 2.80 10.52
N GLY A 74 -9.55 3.21 11.72
CA GLY A 74 -8.21 3.01 12.24
C GLY A 74 -7.76 1.54 12.29
N TYR A 75 -8.69 0.60 12.45
CA TYR A 75 -8.38 -0.83 12.45
C TYR A 75 -8.20 -1.41 11.04
N LEU A 76 -8.69 -0.75 10.00
CA LEU A 76 -8.47 -1.16 8.61
C LEU A 76 -6.99 -1.09 8.20
N ALA A 77 -6.19 -0.29 8.90
CA ALA A 77 -4.76 -0.25 8.66
C ALA A 77 -4.10 -1.64 8.75
N LEU A 78 -4.59 -2.51 9.65
CA LEU A 78 -4.03 -3.85 9.84
C LEU A 78 -4.20 -4.76 8.61
N PRO A 79 -5.44 -5.02 8.09
CA PRO A 79 -5.62 -5.81 6.88
C PRO A 79 -4.99 -5.13 5.65
N PHE A 80 -4.98 -3.81 5.57
CA PHE A 80 -4.36 -3.10 4.45
C PHE A 80 -2.84 -3.29 4.41
N VAL A 81 -2.17 -3.17 5.56
CA VAL A 81 -0.73 -3.44 5.67
C VAL A 81 -0.42 -4.89 5.30
N MET A 82 -1.25 -5.84 5.72
CA MET A 82 -1.07 -7.25 5.37
C MET A 82 -1.08 -7.47 3.85
N VAL A 83 -2.00 -6.84 3.13
CA VAL A 83 -2.03 -6.92 1.65
C VAL A 83 -0.74 -6.36 1.06
N ALA A 84 -0.29 -5.18 1.52
CA ALA A 84 0.94 -4.55 1.04
C ALA A 84 2.16 -5.45 1.31
N GLN A 85 2.26 -6.03 2.49
CA GLN A 85 3.37 -6.92 2.88
C GLN A 85 3.39 -8.20 2.05
N VAL A 86 2.23 -8.85 1.85
CA VAL A 86 2.15 -10.07 1.03
C VAL A 86 2.56 -9.80 -0.41
N ILE A 87 2.05 -8.72 -1.02
CA ILE A 87 2.41 -8.34 -2.38
C ILE A 87 3.91 -8.03 -2.48
N SER A 88 4.46 -7.29 -1.52
CA SER A 88 5.88 -6.94 -1.49
C SER A 88 6.76 -8.18 -1.35
N LEU A 89 6.39 -9.11 -0.46
CA LEU A 89 7.10 -10.37 -0.26
C LEU A 89 7.12 -11.20 -1.55
N LEU A 90 5.96 -11.41 -2.16
CA LEU A 90 5.85 -12.23 -3.38
C LEU A 90 6.63 -11.60 -4.55
N ASN A 91 6.57 -10.28 -4.70
CA ASN A 91 7.34 -9.58 -5.72
C ASN A 91 8.85 -9.65 -5.45
N SER A 92 9.27 -9.49 -4.20
CA SER A 92 10.68 -9.61 -3.80
C SER A 92 11.24 -10.97 -4.21
N VAL A 93 10.54 -12.04 -3.86
CA VAL A 93 10.93 -13.40 -4.25
C VAL A 93 10.96 -13.56 -5.78
N ARG A 94 9.95 -13.03 -6.48
CA ARG A 94 9.84 -13.12 -7.94
C ARG A 94 11.00 -12.47 -8.69
N VAL A 95 11.52 -11.36 -8.17
CA VAL A 95 12.66 -10.64 -8.77
C VAL A 95 14.02 -11.12 -8.25
N GLY A 96 14.04 -12.17 -7.43
CA GLY A 96 15.28 -12.74 -6.88
C GLY A 96 15.88 -11.92 -5.73
N ASN A 97 15.14 -10.96 -5.20
CA ASN A 97 15.56 -10.21 -4.01
C ASN A 97 14.98 -10.90 -2.77
N THR A 98 15.83 -11.53 -1.98
CA THR A 98 15.38 -12.29 -0.81
C THR A 98 15.12 -11.36 0.37
N PRO A 99 13.97 -11.47 1.05
CA PRO A 99 13.62 -10.63 2.20
C PRO A 99 14.60 -10.76 3.37
N ASP A 100 15.27 -11.90 3.49
CA ASP A 100 16.25 -12.16 4.56
C ASP A 100 17.60 -11.48 4.30
N THR A 101 17.86 -11.09 3.05
CA THR A 101 19.09 -10.40 2.67
C THR A 101 18.75 -9.18 1.80
N PRO A 102 18.08 -8.16 2.37
CA PRO A 102 17.60 -7.01 1.61
C PRO A 102 18.72 -6.12 1.05
N SER A 103 19.91 -6.24 1.60
CA SER A 103 21.10 -5.51 1.15
C SER A 103 22.26 -6.49 0.92
N PRO A 104 22.53 -6.88 -0.35
CA PRO A 104 23.64 -7.79 -0.67
C PRO A 104 25.00 -7.28 -0.21
N SER A 105 25.20 -5.95 -0.16
CA SER A 105 26.43 -5.30 0.33
C SER A 105 26.60 -5.39 1.85
N GLY A 106 25.56 -5.79 2.59
CA GLY A 106 25.55 -5.84 4.05
C GLY A 106 25.47 -4.47 4.74
N THR A 107 25.22 -3.40 3.97
CA THR A 107 25.07 -2.04 4.52
C THR A 107 23.85 -1.92 5.43
N VAL A 108 22.77 -2.62 5.09
CA VAL A 108 21.57 -2.76 5.91
C VAL A 108 21.43 -4.21 6.33
N ASN A 109 21.27 -4.44 7.64
CA ASN A 109 21.11 -5.77 8.19
C ASN A 109 19.74 -5.91 8.84
N ARG A 110 19.13 -7.09 8.74
CA ARG A 110 17.88 -7.44 9.41
C ARG A 110 17.98 -7.30 10.93
N VAL A 111 19.13 -7.66 11.48
CA VAL A 111 19.45 -7.47 12.89
C VAL A 111 20.43 -6.32 13.00
N VAL A 112 20.12 -5.36 13.85
CA VAL A 112 21.00 -4.21 14.12
C VAL A 112 22.32 -4.71 14.69
N LYS A 113 23.42 -4.25 14.09
CA LYS A 113 24.79 -4.58 14.53
C LYS A 113 25.48 -3.33 15.04
N GLY A 114 26.41 -3.49 15.99
CA GLY A 114 27.25 -2.40 16.48
C GLY A 114 26.51 -1.40 17.38
N VAL A 115 25.39 -1.80 17.98
CA VAL A 115 24.69 -0.97 18.97
C VAL A 115 25.43 -1.03 20.30
N THR A 116 25.80 0.12 20.81
CA THR A 116 26.28 0.26 22.18
C THR A 116 25.13 0.59 23.11
N ILE A 117 24.90 -0.23 24.10
CA ILE A 117 23.90 0.04 25.13
C ILE A 117 24.57 0.92 26.19
N HIS A 118 24.08 2.13 26.33
CA HIS A 118 24.52 3.06 27.35
C HIS A 118 23.72 2.83 28.64
N PRO A 119 24.40 2.85 29.84
CA PRO A 119 23.66 2.75 31.09
C PRO A 119 22.71 3.95 31.23
N PHE A 120 21.53 3.67 31.73
CA PHE A 120 20.58 4.72 32.11
C PHE A 120 20.97 5.21 33.51
N GLU A 121 21.48 6.45 33.60
CA GLU A 121 21.68 7.15 34.85
C GLU A 121 20.43 7.94 35.18
N ALA A 122 19.72 7.57 36.27
CA ALA A 122 18.49 8.20 36.71
C ALA A 122 18.75 9.48 37.51
#